data_dbe2d3afcb335f0878af966c41e941d3
#
_entry.id   dbe2d3afcb335f0878af966c41e941d3
#
_cell.length_a   1.000
_cell.length_b   1.000
_cell.length_c   1.000
_cell.angle_alpha   90.00
_cell.angle_beta   90.00
_cell.angle_gamma   90.00
#
_symmetry.space_group_name_H-M   'P 1'
#
loop_
_entity.id
_entity.type
_entity.pdbx_description
1 polymer ?
#
loop_
_entity_poly.entity_id
_entity_poly.type
_entity_poly.pdbx_seq_one_letter_code
_entity_poly.pdbx_strand_id
1 'polypeptide(L)'
;MRIALVSEHASPLAAIGGVDAGGQNVHVAELAAGLVRLGHSVAVYTRRDDPRLSERLTTAAGYEVVHIPAGPAAHVPKDDLWPYMAAFADRLAEMLM
;
A
#
# COMPACT_ATOMS: atom_id res chain seq x y z
N MET A 1 18.51 -5.52 -3.11
CA MET A 1 18.09 -4.11 -3.33
C MET A 1 16.87 -3.80 -2.47
N ARG A 2 16.74 -2.58 -2.04
CA ARG A 2 15.54 -2.14 -1.32
C ARG A 2 14.60 -1.46 -2.31
N ILE A 3 13.37 -1.95 -2.41
CA ILE A 3 12.40 -1.46 -3.40
C ILE A 3 11.16 -0.94 -2.68
N ALA A 4 10.74 0.27 -3.04
CA ALA A 4 9.49 0.85 -2.57
C ALA A 4 8.49 0.87 -3.72
N LEU A 5 7.34 0.23 -3.51
CA LEU A 5 6.21 0.29 -4.43
C LEU A 5 5.16 1.21 -3.82
N VAL A 6 4.65 2.15 -4.61
CA VAL A 6 3.65 3.11 -4.14
C VAL A 6 2.34 2.86 -4.86
N SER A 7 1.30 2.55 -4.10
CA SER A 7 -0.02 2.27 -4.63
C SER A 7 -1.07 2.87 -3.68
N GLU A 8 -1.40 4.14 -3.88
CA GLU A 8 -2.20 4.94 -2.94
C GLU A 8 -3.61 4.38 -2.74
N HIS A 9 -4.20 3.74 -3.75
CA HIS A 9 -5.57 3.26 -3.68
C HIS A 9 -5.72 1.74 -3.80
N ALA A 10 -4.65 1.02 -4.07
CA ALA A 10 -4.73 -0.42 -4.33
C ALA A 10 -3.77 -1.18 -3.40
N SER A 11 -4.28 -1.55 -2.23
CA SER A 11 -3.52 -2.34 -1.28
C SER A 11 -3.38 -3.79 -1.75
N PRO A 12 -2.20 -4.41 -1.64
CA PRO A 12 -2.06 -5.84 -1.93
C PRO A 12 -2.89 -6.71 -0.99
N LEU A 13 -3.21 -6.20 0.22
CA LEU A 13 -4.02 -6.94 1.19
C LEU A 13 -5.48 -7.05 0.74
N ALA A 14 -5.96 -6.12 -0.07
CA ALA A 14 -7.32 -6.13 -0.61
C ALA A 14 -7.50 -7.12 -1.76
N ALA A 15 -6.44 -7.79 -2.21
CA ALA A 15 -6.52 -8.77 -3.28
C ALA A 15 -7.35 -10.00 -2.87
N ILE A 16 -7.62 -10.17 -1.58
CA ILE A 16 -8.37 -11.31 -1.06
C ILE A 16 -9.71 -10.80 -0.52
N GLY A 17 -10.76 -10.84 -1.35
CA GLY A 17 -12.13 -10.59 -0.91
C GLY A 17 -12.52 -9.15 -0.60
N GLY A 18 -11.71 -8.17 -0.96
CA GLY A 18 -12.06 -6.77 -0.77
C GLY A 18 -13.05 -6.27 -1.82
N VAL A 19 -13.84 -5.25 -1.45
CA VAL A 19 -14.85 -4.67 -2.34
C VAL A 19 -14.22 -4.08 -3.61
N ASP A 20 -13.03 -3.51 -3.49
CA ASP A 20 -12.30 -2.90 -4.61
C ASP A 20 -11.14 -3.77 -5.08
N ALA A 21 -11.20 -5.08 -4.82
CA ALA A 21 -10.18 -6.00 -5.27
C ALA A 21 -10.23 -6.13 -6.78
N GLY A 22 -9.40 -5.38 -7.48
CA GLY A 22 -9.30 -5.40 -8.92
C GLY A 22 -7.94 -5.83 -9.40
N GLY A 23 -7.72 -5.72 -10.70
CA GLY A 23 -6.45 -6.13 -11.32
C GLY A 23 -5.23 -5.47 -10.71
N GLN A 24 -5.32 -4.20 -10.30
CA GLN A 24 -4.18 -3.50 -9.73
C GLN A 24 -3.79 -4.05 -8.35
N ASN A 25 -4.77 -4.40 -7.52
CA ASN A 25 -4.48 -5.00 -6.21
C ASN A 25 -3.72 -6.31 -6.38
N VAL A 26 -4.18 -7.16 -7.29
CA VAL A 26 -3.54 -8.44 -7.59
C VAL A 26 -2.15 -8.21 -8.18
N HIS A 27 -2.03 -7.26 -9.11
CA HIS A 27 -0.76 -6.95 -9.74
C HIS A 27 0.29 -6.50 -8.72
N VAL A 28 -0.07 -5.61 -7.82
CA VAL A 28 0.85 -5.12 -6.77
C VAL A 28 1.28 -6.28 -5.87
N ALA A 29 0.34 -7.13 -5.45
CA ALA A 29 0.65 -8.26 -4.58
C ALA A 29 1.60 -9.25 -5.28
N GLU A 30 1.34 -9.57 -6.54
CA GLU A 30 2.18 -10.50 -7.30
C GLU A 30 3.56 -9.93 -7.59
N LEU A 31 3.63 -8.65 -7.94
CA LEU A 31 4.90 -7.98 -8.20
C LEU A 31 5.76 -7.95 -6.94
N ALA A 32 5.17 -7.56 -5.81
CA ALA A 32 5.90 -7.50 -4.54
C ALA A 32 6.42 -8.88 -4.14
N ALA A 33 5.59 -9.91 -4.22
CA ALA A 33 6.00 -11.27 -3.89
C ALA A 33 7.10 -11.77 -4.83
N GLY A 34 6.98 -11.47 -6.11
CA GLY A 34 7.99 -11.85 -7.12
C GLY A 34 9.35 -11.21 -6.85
N LEU A 35 9.35 -9.93 -6.48
CA LEU A 35 10.59 -9.22 -6.16
C LEU A 35 11.25 -9.79 -4.91
N VAL A 36 10.47 -10.20 -3.90
CA VAL A 36 11.02 -10.86 -2.71
C VAL A 36 11.65 -12.19 -3.10
N ARG A 37 11.03 -12.97 -3.96
CA ARG A 37 11.60 -14.23 -4.44
C ARG A 37 12.93 -14.03 -5.15
N LEU A 38 13.14 -12.87 -5.76
CA LEU A 38 14.40 -12.52 -6.41
C LEU A 38 15.46 -12.00 -5.43
N GLY A 39 15.17 -11.98 -4.14
CA GLY A 39 16.12 -11.60 -3.13
C GLY A 39 16.09 -10.13 -2.73
N HIS A 40 15.07 -9.38 -3.15
CA HIS A 40 14.95 -7.97 -2.80
C HIS A 40 14.15 -7.75 -1.53
N SER A 41 14.44 -6.66 -0.83
CA SER A 41 13.64 -6.19 0.30
C SER A 41 12.59 -5.22 -0.24
N VAL A 42 11.31 -5.53 -0.04
CA VAL A 42 10.21 -4.81 -0.68
C VAL A 42 9.25 -4.25 0.36
N ALA A 43 8.89 -2.98 0.22
CA ALA A 43 7.84 -2.35 1.00
C ALA A 43 6.82 -1.73 0.04
N VAL A 44 5.54 -1.98 0.31
CA VAL A 44 4.43 -1.40 -0.45
C VAL A 44 3.80 -0.31 0.40
N TYR A 45 3.78 0.91 -0.12
CA TYR A 45 3.21 2.07 0.56
C TYR A 45 1.83 2.35 -0.01
N THR A 46 0.83 2.31 0.86
CA THR A 46 -0.58 2.51 0.48
C THR A 46 -1.29 3.36 1.52
N ARG A 47 -2.40 4.00 1.14
CA ARG A 47 -3.14 4.84 2.07
C ARG A 47 -3.85 3.97 3.12
N ARG A 48 -3.82 4.43 4.37
CA ARG A 48 -4.57 3.79 5.45
C ARG A 48 -6.06 4.07 5.26
N ASP A 49 -6.84 3.03 5.01
CA ASP A 49 -8.27 3.14 4.73
C ASP A 49 -9.15 2.45 5.77
N ASP A 50 -8.58 2.03 6.89
CA ASP A 50 -9.31 1.38 7.97
C ASP A 50 -8.54 1.64 9.27
N PRO A 51 -9.22 2.13 10.34
CA PRO A 51 -8.53 2.42 11.61
C PRO A 51 -7.95 1.18 12.29
N ARG A 52 -8.36 -0.02 11.88
CA ARG A 52 -7.84 -1.26 12.45
C ARG A 52 -6.50 -1.68 11.84
N LEU A 53 -6.09 -1.06 10.73
CA LEU A 53 -4.82 -1.40 10.09
C LEU A 53 -3.65 -0.86 10.90
N SER A 54 -2.63 -1.69 11.10
CA SER A 54 -1.38 -1.27 11.71
C SER A 54 -0.60 -0.39 10.74
N GLU A 55 0.31 0.41 11.25
CA GLU A 55 1.18 1.24 10.40
C GLU A 55 2.02 0.39 9.47
N ARG A 56 2.56 -0.72 9.98
CA ARG A 56 3.40 -1.63 9.21
C ARG A 56 2.98 -3.06 9.43
N LEU A 57 3.00 -3.85 8.37
CA LEU A 57 2.63 -5.26 8.40
C LEU A 57 3.56 -6.02 7.46
N THR A 58 4.17 -7.10 7.97
CA THR A 58 4.94 -8.01 7.12
C THR A 58 4.04 -9.15 6.67
N THR A 59 3.95 -9.35 5.36
CA THR A 59 3.08 -10.38 4.78
C THR A 59 3.76 -11.76 4.81
N ALA A 60 2.95 -12.80 4.63
CA ALA A 60 3.46 -14.17 4.53
C ALA A 60 4.42 -14.33 3.34
N ALA A 61 4.26 -13.55 2.29
CA ALA A 61 5.14 -13.57 1.13
C ALA A 61 6.47 -12.87 1.38
N GLY A 62 6.63 -12.15 2.49
CA GLY A 62 7.88 -11.55 2.91
C GLY A 62 8.04 -10.07 2.58
N TYR A 63 7.09 -9.45 1.91
CA TYR A 63 7.13 -8.00 1.72
C TYR A 63 6.38 -7.28 2.84
N GLU A 64 6.71 -6.01 3.03
CA GLU A 64 6.08 -5.17 4.04
C GLU A 64 5.01 -4.28 3.40
N VAL A 65 3.91 -4.07 4.10
CA VAL A 65 2.90 -3.09 3.72
C VAL A 65 2.92 -1.97 4.74
N VAL A 66 3.08 -0.74 4.26
CA VAL A 66 3.12 0.46 5.10
C VAL A 66 1.85 1.28 4.81
N HIS A 67 1.04 1.48 5.85
CA HIS A 67 -0.21 2.22 5.75
C HIS A 67 0.02 3.69 6.11
N ILE A 68 -0.15 4.57 5.14
CA ILE A 68 0.12 5.99 5.29
C ILE A 68 -1.19 6.73 5.60
N PRO A 69 -1.27 7.45 6.74
CA PRO A 69 -2.45 8.26 7.05
C PRO A 69 -2.52 9.47 6.12
N ALA A 70 -3.61 9.54 5.36
CA ALA A 70 -3.91 10.66 4.46
C ALA A 70 -5.42 10.71 4.30
N GLY A 71 -6.04 11.72 4.89
CA GLY A 71 -7.49 11.81 4.97
C GLY A 71 -8.08 10.83 5.99
N PRO A 72 -9.38 10.52 5.87
CA PRO A 72 -10.05 9.63 6.83
C PRO A 72 -9.52 8.20 6.73
N ALA A 73 -9.47 7.50 7.87
CA ALA A 73 -9.11 6.08 7.91
C ALA A 73 -10.34 5.24 7.52
N ALA A 74 -10.82 5.44 6.30
CA ALA A 74 -11.99 4.81 5.73
C ALA A 74 -11.82 4.67 4.23
N HIS A 75 -12.63 3.81 3.61
CA HIS A 75 -12.61 3.68 2.16
C HIS A 75 -13.01 5.01 1.52
N VAL A 76 -12.22 5.44 0.54
CA VAL A 76 -12.52 6.60 -0.31
C VAL A 76 -12.36 6.13 -1.75
N PRO A 77 -13.38 6.33 -2.62
CA PRO A 77 -13.24 5.97 -4.03
C PRO A 77 -12.02 6.65 -4.64
N LYS A 78 -11.34 5.97 -5.55
CA LYS A 78 -10.08 6.48 -6.10
C LYS A 78 -10.22 7.86 -6.74
N ASP A 79 -11.37 8.17 -7.33
CA ASP A 79 -11.60 9.47 -7.96
C ASP A 79 -11.76 10.59 -6.95
N ASP A 80 -12.00 10.26 -5.67
CA ASP A 80 -12.17 11.21 -4.58
C ASP A 80 -10.90 11.33 -3.72
N LEU A 81 -9.81 10.67 -4.07
CA LEU A 81 -8.56 10.70 -3.31
C LEU A 81 -7.74 11.95 -3.55
N TRP A 82 -8.01 12.70 -4.60
CA TRP A 82 -7.24 13.86 -4.98
C TRP A 82 -6.94 14.83 -3.83
N PRO A 83 -7.93 15.20 -2.97
CA PRO A 83 -7.66 16.14 -1.89
C PRO A 83 -6.64 15.66 -0.85
N TYR A 84 -6.39 14.35 -0.79
CA TYR A 84 -5.52 13.74 0.22
C TYR A 84 -4.12 13.41 -0.31
N MET A 85 -3.86 13.64 -1.59
CA MET A 85 -2.60 13.22 -2.20
C MET A 85 -1.41 14.03 -1.72
N ALA A 86 -1.60 15.31 -1.42
CA ALA A 86 -0.51 16.12 -0.86
C ALA A 86 -0.07 15.59 0.51
N ALA A 87 -1.03 15.26 1.39
CA ALA A 87 -0.72 14.68 2.70
C ALA A 87 -0.07 13.30 2.55
N PHE A 88 -0.54 12.49 1.60
CA PHE A 88 0.05 11.20 1.31
C PHE A 88 1.52 11.36 0.88
N ALA A 89 1.78 12.27 -0.03
CA ALA A 89 3.13 12.52 -0.53
C ALA A 89 4.08 13.00 0.57
N ASP A 90 3.60 13.91 1.43
CA ASP A 90 4.40 14.43 2.53
C ASP A 90 4.80 13.33 3.51
N ARG A 91 3.85 12.48 3.89
CA ARG A 91 4.11 11.36 4.79
C ARG A 91 5.03 10.32 4.16
N LEU A 92 4.81 10.02 2.89
CA LEU A 92 5.66 9.10 2.15
C LEU A 92 7.11 9.61 2.11
N ALA A 93 7.30 10.89 1.82
CA ALA A 93 8.63 11.49 1.79
C ALA A 93 9.34 11.37 3.14
N GLU A 94 8.63 11.62 4.25
CA GLU A 94 9.19 11.46 5.60
C GLU A 94 9.66 10.04 5.84
N MET A 95 8.90 9.04 5.38
CA MET A 95 9.23 7.63 5.61
C MET A 95 10.37 7.13 4.74
N LEU A 96 10.58 7.74 3.59
CA LEU A 96 11.65 7.35 2.66
C LEU A 96 12.99 8.00 2.96
N MET A 97 13.02 9.00 3.82
CA MET A 97 14.25 9.76 4.12
C MET A 97 14.98 9.27 5.35
#